data_6a8aef5d72876eb8e3d6737bc594d881
#
_entry.id   6a8aef5d72876eb8e3d6737bc594d881
#
_cell.length_a   1.000
_cell.length_b   1.000
_cell.length_c   1.000
_cell.angle_alpha   90.00
_cell.angle_beta   90.00
_cell.angle_gamma   90.00
#
_symmetry.space_group_name_H-M   'P 1'
#
loop_
_entity.id
_entity.type
_entity.pdbx_description
1 polymer ?
#
loop_
_entity_poly.entity_id
_entity_poly.type
_entity_poly.pdbx_seq_one_letter_code
_entity_poly.pdbx_strand_id
1 'polypeptide(L)'
;MKRQIISTNNAPKAIGTYSQAVKVGDTVYLSGQIALNPATMEMVTTDMRAQIARVFDNLKAVAAASGGSLTDVVKLNVYLTDLSHFPLVNEIMAGYFREPYPARAAVGVSALPKGANVEMDAVMVIGKSSAAETQRTQRKKAKKGKKRKTR
;
A
#
# COMPACT_ATOMS: atom_id res chain seq x y z
N MET A 1 14.21 18.62 -7.79
CA MET A 1 13.30 17.55 -8.20
C MET A 1 11.86 18.02 -8.08
N LYS A 2 11.05 17.68 -9.05
CA LYS A 2 9.65 18.09 -9.09
C LYS A 2 8.78 17.18 -8.22
N ARG A 3 7.96 17.77 -7.36
CA ARG A 3 6.99 17.07 -6.55
C ARG A 3 5.75 16.74 -7.40
N GLN A 4 5.34 15.47 -7.42
CA GLN A 4 4.11 15.03 -8.03
C GLN A 4 3.11 14.64 -6.93
N ILE A 5 1.92 15.25 -6.96
CA ILE A 5 0.85 14.94 -6.04
C ILE A 5 0.03 13.78 -6.60
N ILE A 6 -0.22 12.77 -5.78
CA ILE A 6 -1.02 11.60 -6.11
C ILE A 6 -2.41 11.75 -5.48
N SER A 7 -3.43 11.49 -6.29
CA SER A 7 -4.82 11.50 -5.85
C SER A 7 -5.60 10.41 -6.57
N THR A 8 -6.47 9.72 -5.87
CA THR A 8 -7.34 8.68 -6.41
C THR A 8 -8.66 8.61 -5.65
N ASN A 9 -9.75 8.30 -6.36
CA ASN A 9 -11.05 8.05 -5.76
C ASN A 9 -11.19 6.62 -5.20
N ASN A 10 -10.21 5.74 -5.47
CA ASN A 10 -10.20 4.36 -4.98
C ASN A 10 -9.65 4.23 -3.54
N ALA A 11 -9.19 5.33 -2.98
CA ALA A 11 -8.82 5.46 -1.57
C ALA A 11 -9.58 6.65 -0.97
N PRO A 12 -9.71 6.72 0.38
CA PRO A 12 -10.33 7.85 1.03
C PRO A 12 -9.68 9.16 0.62
N LYS A 13 -10.49 10.16 0.23
CA LYS A 13 -9.97 11.50 -0.09
C LYS A 13 -9.30 12.14 1.12
N ALA A 14 -8.31 12.98 0.84
CA ALA A 14 -7.69 13.78 1.87
C ALA A 14 -8.71 14.73 2.49
N ILE A 15 -8.93 14.61 3.79
CA ILE A 15 -9.90 15.38 4.58
C ILE A 15 -9.23 16.49 5.40
N GLY A 16 -8.06 16.91 5.02
CA GLY A 16 -7.29 17.93 5.71
C GLY A 16 -6.19 18.51 4.82
N THR A 17 -5.22 19.12 5.45
CA THR A 17 -4.11 19.81 4.79
C THR A 17 -2.98 18.83 4.43
N TYR A 18 -3.29 17.80 3.65
CA TYR A 18 -2.33 16.81 3.19
C TYR A 18 -2.75 16.23 1.83
N SER A 19 -1.83 15.55 1.16
CA SER A 19 -2.06 14.77 -0.05
C SER A 19 -2.12 13.27 0.29
N GLN A 20 -2.81 12.48 -0.49
CA GLN A 20 -2.83 11.02 -0.31
C GLN A 20 -1.45 10.40 -0.45
N ALA A 21 -0.67 10.88 -1.40
CA ALA A 21 0.74 10.57 -1.53
C ALA A 21 1.48 11.68 -2.29
N VAL A 22 2.80 11.72 -2.10
CA VAL A 22 3.70 12.63 -2.80
C VAL A 22 4.83 11.81 -3.40
N LYS A 23 5.07 11.98 -4.69
CA LYS A 23 6.16 11.35 -5.41
C LYS A 23 7.26 12.36 -5.71
N VAL A 24 8.49 12.00 -5.39
CA VAL A 24 9.70 12.77 -5.69
C VAL A 24 10.72 11.83 -6.31
N GLY A 25 11.04 12.02 -7.59
CA GLY A 25 11.83 11.03 -8.32
C GLY A 25 11.12 9.68 -8.35
N ASP A 26 11.79 8.63 -7.92
CA ASP A 26 11.24 7.27 -7.82
C ASP A 26 10.65 6.95 -6.43
N THR A 27 10.75 7.87 -5.48
CA THR A 27 10.27 7.67 -4.11
C THR A 27 8.87 8.24 -3.95
N VAL A 28 7.98 7.44 -3.34
CA VAL A 28 6.60 7.84 -3.04
C VAL A 28 6.38 7.73 -1.53
N TYR A 29 5.91 8.81 -0.96
CA TYR A 29 5.51 8.91 0.45
C TYR A 29 4.00 8.83 0.52
N LEU A 30 3.48 7.75 1.11
CA LEU A 30 2.05 7.52 1.29
C LEU A 30 1.63 8.03 2.66
N SER A 31 0.63 8.90 2.68
CA SER A 31 0.01 9.36 3.92
C SER A 31 -0.62 8.22 4.71
N GLY A 32 -0.75 8.40 6.01
CA GLY A 32 -1.42 7.47 6.89
C GLY A 32 -2.86 7.18 6.45
N GLN A 33 -3.20 5.89 6.44
CA GLN A 33 -4.55 5.41 6.14
C GLN A 33 -5.16 4.79 7.39
N ILE A 34 -6.37 5.19 7.69
CA ILE A 34 -7.26 4.55 8.67
C ILE A 34 -8.33 3.76 7.91
N ALA A 35 -9.13 2.98 8.62
CA ALA A 35 -10.09 2.06 8.00
C ALA A 35 -11.35 2.75 7.43
N LEU A 36 -11.20 3.85 6.70
CA LEU A 36 -12.30 4.52 6.01
C LEU A 36 -12.66 3.79 4.70
N ASN A 37 -13.95 3.61 4.48
CA ASN A 37 -14.47 3.19 3.19
C ASN A 37 -14.36 4.36 2.19
N PRO A 38 -13.67 4.22 1.05
CA PRO A 38 -13.48 5.34 0.13
C PRO A 38 -14.77 5.84 -0.54
N ALA A 39 -15.79 4.98 -0.66
CA ALA A 39 -17.06 5.35 -1.28
C ALA A 39 -17.96 6.16 -0.34
N THR A 40 -17.98 5.83 0.95
CA THR A 40 -18.88 6.44 1.96
C THR A 40 -18.16 7.39 2.90
N MET A 41 -16.84 7.30 3.00
CA MET A 41 -16.01 7.98 4.00
C MET A 41 -16.36 7.62 5.45
N GLU A 42 -17.03 6.49 5.65
CA GLU A 42 -17.35 5.95 6.95
C GLU A 42 -16.30 4.96 7.43
N MET A 43 -16.06 4.96 8.75
CA MET A 43 -15.13 4.01 9.38
C MET A 43 -15.70 2.61 9.36
N VAL A 44 -14.89 1.62 8.95
CA VAL A 44 -15.19 0.21 9.18
C VAL A 44 -15.05 -0.09 10.67
N THR A 45 -16.12 -0.53 11.31
CA THR A 45 -16.19 -0.73 12.77
C THR A 45 -16.53 -2.15 13.18
N THR A 46 -16.68 -3.08 12.23
CA THR A 46 -17.16 -4.43 12.49
C THR A 46 -16.23 -5.26 13.36
N ASP A 47 -14.97 -5.40 12.94
CA ASP A 47 -13.94 -6.12 13.70
C ASP A 47 -12.54 -5.62 13.28
N MET A 48 -11.51 -6.01 14.04
CA MET A 48 -10.14 -5.59 13.76
C MET A 48 -9.60 -6.18 12.46
N ARG A 49 -9.99 -7.39 12.11
CA ARG A 49 -9.59 -8.02 10.84
C ARG A 49 -10.07 -7.18 9.64
N ALA A 50 -11.33 -6.77 9.65
CA ALA A 50 -11.91 -5.92 8.61
C ALA A 50 -11.25 -4.53 8.58
N GLN A 51 -10.97 -3.94 9.73
CA GLN A 51 -10.28 -2.66 9.83
C GLN A 51 -8.87 -2.72 9.25
N ILE A 52 -8.08 -3.71 9.62
CA ILE A 52 -6.72 -3.89 9.12
C ILE A 52 -6.73 -4.13 7.61
N ALA A 53 -7.61 -4.99 7.11
CA ALA A 53 -7.75 -5.25 5.67
C ALA A 53 -8.13 -3.97 4.92
N ARG A 54 -9.04 -3.16 5.44
CA ARG A 54 -9.43 -1.88 4.82
C ARG A 54 -8.26 -0.91 4.72
N VAL A 55 -7.43 -0.82 5.74
CA VAL A 55 -6.21 0.00 5.71
C VAL A 55 -5.26 -0.45 4.61
N PHE A 56 -5.01 -1.75 4.49
CA PHE A 56 -4.16 -2.29 3.41
C PHE A 56 -4.77 -2.06 2.02
N ASP A 57 -6.08 -2.22 1.86
CA ASP A 57 -6.76 -1.95 0.60
C ASP A 57 -6.63 -0.47 0.20
N ASN A 58 -6.74 0.45 1.17
CA ASN A 58 -6.54 1.87 0.93
C ASN A 58 -5.10 2.20 0.51
N LEU A 59 -4.10 1.64 1.20
CA LEU A 59 -2.69 1.78 0.80
C LEU A 59 -2.42 1.19 -0.58
N LYS A 60 -3.00 0.04 -0.89
CA LYS A 60 -2.89 -0.61 -2.20
C LYS A 60 -3.43 0.27 -3.31
N ALA A 61 -4.57 0.93 -3.10
CA ALA A 61 -5.17 1.84 -4.07
C ALA A 61 -4.28 3.08 -4.31
N VAL A 62 -3.71 3.67 -3.27
CA VAL A 62 -2.79 4.81 -3.39
C VAL A 62 -1.48 4.38 -4.08
N ALA A 63 -0.94 3.21 -3.76
CA ALA A 63 0.23 2.65 -4.42
C ALA A 63 0.00 2.48 -5.94
N ALA A 64 -1.15 1.94 -6.33
CA ALA A 64 -1.53 1.79 -7.74
C ALA A 64 -1.65 3.13 -8.46
N ALA A 65 -2.26 4.12 -7.83
CA ALA A 65 -2.37 5.49 -8.37
C ALA A 65 -0.99 6.17 -8.51
N SER A 66 -0.02 5.75 -7.72
CA SER A 66 1.36 6.25 -7.77
C SER A 66 2.20 5.61 -8.89
N GLY A 67 1.66 4.61 -9.59
CA GLY A 67 2.34 3.90 -10.66
C GLY A 67 3.10 2.65 -10.23
N GLY A 68 2.85 2.16 -9.02
CA GLY A 68 3.48 0.96 -8.46
C GLY A 68 2.48 0.00 -7.83
N SER A 69 2.94 -0.76 -6.88
CA SER A 69 2.13 -1.70 -6.10
C SER A 69 2.71 -1.85 -4.69
N LEU A 70 2.04 -2.62 -3.84
CA LEU A 70 2.55 -2.90 -2.49
C LEU A 70 3.91 -3.62 -2.49
N THR A 71 4.28 -4.30 -3.59
CA THR A 71 5.62 -4.89 -3.75
C THR A 71 6.75 -3.86 -3.83
N ASP A 72 6.42 -2.61 -4.13
CA ASP A 72 7.38 -1.50 -4.18
C ASP A 72 7.55 -0.80 -2.83
N VAL A 73 6.78 -1.18 -1.82
CA VAL A 73 6.88 -0.62 -0.46
C VAL A 73 8.19 -1.09 0.18
N VAL A 74 8.99 -0.14 0.63
CA VAL A 74 10.28 -0.40 1.30
C VAL A 74 10.21 -0.17 2.81
N LYS A 75 9.25 0.60 3.28
CA LYS A 75 8.99 0.87 4.70
C LYS A 75 7.50 0.96 4.97
N LEU A 76 7.04 0.24 5.99
CA LEU A 76 5.69 0.31 6.51
C LEU A 76 5.74 0.69 7.99
N ASN A 77 4.98 1.70 8.39
CA ASN A 77 4.77 2.05 9.78
C ASN A 77 3.35 1.67 10.19
N VAL A 78 3.22 0.96 11.29
CA VAL A 78 1.95 0.49 11.85
C VAL A 78 1.71 1.14 13.20
N TYR A 79 0.57 1.77 13.37
CA TYR A 79 0.13 2.40 14.62
C TYR A 79 -1.12 1.70 15.11
N LEU A 80 -1.09 1.21 16.34
CA LEU A 80 -2.20 0.51 16.99
C LEU A 80 -2.54 1.17 18.33
N THR A 81 -3.81 1.34 18.61
CA THR A 81 -4.26 1.76 19.95
C THR A 81 -4.15 0.63 20.97
N ASP A 82 -4.10 -0.62 20.50
CA ASP A 82 -3.90 -1.82 21.31
C ASP A 82 -2.91 -2.76 20.60
N LEU A 83 -1.68 -2.87 21.13
CA LEU A 83 -0.64 -3.73 20.57
C LEU A 83 -0.95 -5.23 20.63
N SER A 84 -1.95 -5.66 21.39
CA SER A 84 -2.40 -7.05 21.38
C SER A 84 -2.94 -7.50 20.02
N HIS A 85 -3.32 -6.56 19.13
CA HIS A 85 -3.73 -6.81 17.76
C HIS A 85 -2.57 -6.96 16.76
N PHE A 86 -1.32 -6.80 17.21
CA PHE A 86 -0.17 -6.90 16.31
C PHE A 86 -0.02 -8.27 15.63
N PRO A 87 -0.24 -9.43 16.31
CA PRO A 87 -0.24 -10.73 15.63
C PRO A 87 -1.25 -10.82 14.48
N LEU A 88 -2.41 -10.19 14.62
CA LEU A 88 -3.43 -10.12 13.58
C LEU A 88 -2.97 -9.30 12.37
N VAL A 89 -2.25 -8.20 12.61
CA VAL A 89 -1.63 -7.41 11.54
C VAL A 89 -0.65 -8.27 10.74
N ASN A 90 0.20 -9.05 11.40
CA ASN A 90 1.12 -9.96 10.73
C ASN A 90 0.41 -10.98 9.84
N GLU A 91 -0.64 -11.60 10.35
CA GLU A 91 -1.42 -12.59 9.61
C GLU A 91 -2.04 -11.98 8.34
N ILE A 92 -2.69 -10.83 8.47
CA ILE A 92 -3.36 -10.16 7.35
C ILE A 92 -2.33 -9.60 6.36
N MET A 93 -1.24 -9.01 6.86
CA MET A 93 -0.15 -8.48 6.05
C MET A 93 0.45 -9.54 5.12
N ALA A 94 0.55 -10.79 5.56
CA ALA A 94 1.04 -11.90 4.74
C ALA A 94 0.19 -12.16 3.49
N GLY A 95 -1.08 -11.75 3.48
CA GLY A 95 -1.97 -11.81 2.32
C GLY A 95 -1.79 -10.65 1.33
N TYR A 96 -1.19 -9.55 1.74
CA TYR A 96 -0.97 -8.34 0.92
C TYR A 96 0.46 -8.18 0.44
N PHE A 97 1.43 -8.70 1.16
CA PHE A 97 2.86 -8.58 0.87
C PHE A 97 3.49 -9.96 0.65
N ARG A 98 4.56 -9.96 -0.13
CA ARG A 98 5.39 -11.15 -0.39
C ARG A 98 6.83 -10.87 0.03
N GLU A 99 7.59 -11.93 0.28
CA GLU A 99 9.04 -11.81 0.45
C GLU A 99 9.70 -11.29 -0.84
N PRO A 100 10.70 -10.40 -0.71
CA PRO A 100 11.21 -9.80 0.53
C PRO A 100 10.23 -8.78 1.11
N TYR A 101 9.97 -8.87 2.41
CA TYR A 101 9.08 -7.94 3.10
C TYR A 101 9.69 -6.55 3.25
N PRO A 102 8.87 -5.47 3.33
CA PRO A 102 9.38 -4.14 3.64
C PRO A 102 9.95 -4.08 5.05
N ALA A 103 10.84 -3.11 5.29
CA ALA A 103 11.19 -2.72 6.64
C ALA A 103 9.92 -2.22 7.36
N ARG A 104 9.79 -2.49 8.67
CA ARG A 104 8.58 -2.16 9.42
C ARG A 104 8.88 -1.71 10.84
N ALA A 105 8.07 -0.77 11.33
CA ALA A 105 7.91 -0.49 12.75
C ALA A 105 6.44 -0.64 13.12
N ALA A 106 6.17 -1.13 14.34
CA ALA A 106 4.84 -1.17 14.91
C ALA A 106 4.90 -0.56 16.31
N VAL A 107 4.06 0.43 16.56
CA VAL A 107 4.03 1.17 17.82
C VAL A 107 2.62 1.28 18.37
N GLY A 108 2.49 1.22 19.69
CA GLY A 108 1.27 1.54 20.39
C GLY A 108 1.13 3.05 20.54
N VAL A 109 -0.07 3.57 20.31
CA VAL A 109 -0.42 4.97 20.45
C VAL A 109 -1.64 5.13 21.34
N SER A 110 -1.79 6.28 21.97
CA SER A 110 -2.93 6.54 22.87
C SER A 110 -4.24 6.76 22.13
N ALA A 111 -4.21 7.33 20.93
CA ALA A 111 -5.38 7.59 20.10
C ALA A 111 -4.97 7.78 18.63
N LEU A 112 -5.94 7.58 17.73
CA LEU A 112 -5.82 7.83 16.30
C LEU A 112 -6.99 8.69 15.82
N PRO A 113 -6.85 9.35 14.65
CA PRO A 113 -7.93 10.17 14.10
C PRO A 113 -9.23 9.39 13.95
N LYS A 114 -10.36 10.07 14.20
CA LYS A 114 -11.74 9.54 14.06
C LYS A 114 -12.00 8.28 14.90
N GLY A 115 -11.31 8.08 15.99
CA GLY A 115 -11.46 6.91 16.83
C GLY A 115 -10.95 5.61 16.16
N ALA A 116 -10.08 5.71 15.16
CA ALA A 116 -9.48 4.55 14.53
C ALA A 116 -8.67 3.73 15.53
N ASN A 117 -8.61 2.41 15.33
CA ASN A 117 -7.83 1.48 16.14
C ASN A 117 -6.51 1.10 15.47
N VAL A 118 -6.39 1.36 14.18
CA VAL A 118 -5.20 1.07 13.36
C VAL A 118 -5.01 2.15 12.31
N GLU A 119 -3.76 2.52 12.10
CA GLU A 119 -3.31 3.41 11.04
C GLU A 119 -1.98 2.91 10.49
N MET A 120 -1.77 3.06 9.20
CA MET A 120 -0.49 2.72 8.58
C MET A 120 -0.12 3.76 7.54
N ASP A 121 1.16 4.09 7.48
CA ASP A 121 1.78 4.85 6.39
C ASP A 121 2.92 4.06 5.76
N ALA A 122 3.36 4.47 4.61
CA ALA A 122 4.36 3.73 3.87
C ALA A 122 5.25 4.64 3.03
N VAL A 123 6.44 4.12 2.74
CA VAL A 123 7.35 4.66 1.72
C VAL A 123 7.57 3.58 0.67
N MET A 124 7.42 3.92 -0.59
CA MET A 124 7.72 3.02 -1.70
C MET A 124 8.71 3.65 -2.67
N VAL A 125 9.44 2.79 -3.36
CA VAL A 125 10.37 3.18 -4.41
C VAL A 125 10.01 2.45 -5.69
N ILE A 126 9.67 3.21 -6.72
CA ILE A 126 9.28 2.70 -8.03
C ILE A 126 10.48 2.78 -8.95
N GLY A 127 11.22 1.66 -9.10
CA GLY A 127 12.37 1.61 -9.99
C GLY A 127 11.96 1.45 -11.45
N LYS A 128 12.71 2.10 -12.37
CA LYS A 128 12.58 1.85 -13.83
C LYS A 128 12.86 0.39 -14.20
N SER A 129 13.54 -0.37 -13.34
CA SER A 129 13.87 -1.78 -13.53
C SER A 129 12.64 -2.70 -13.46
N SER A 130 11.62 -2.40 -12.66
CA SER A 130 10.46 -3.28 -12.51
C SER A 130 9.59 -3.32 -13.76
N ALA A 131 9.37 -2.18 -14.44
CA ALA A 131 8.65 -2.11 -15.71
C ALA A 131 9.45 -2.74 -16.85
N ALA A 132 10.78 -2.54 -16.90
CA ALA A 132 11.67 -3.13 -17.89
C ALA A 132 11.82 -4.65 -17.69
N GLU A 133 11.87 -5.13 -16.44
CA GLU A 133 11.96 -6.55 -16.11
C GLU A 133 10.67 -7.30 -16.43
N THR A 134 9.52 -6.69 -16.16
CA THR A 134 8.20 -7.24 -16.52
C THR A 134 8.06 -7.35 -18.04
N GLN A 135 8.45 -6.33 -18.80
CA GLN A 135 8.45 -6.37 -20.27
C GLN A 135 9.45 -7.40 -20.83
N ARG A 136 10.62 -7.53 -20.21
CA ARG A 136 11.64 -8.51 -20.62
C ARG A 136 11.18 -9.94 -20.37
N THR A 137 10.48 -10.18 -19.26
CA THR A 137 9.92 -11.50 -18.91
C THR A 137 8.76 -11.87 -19.84
N GLN A 138 7.90 -10.92 -20.19
CA GLN A 138 6.80 -11.13 -21.13
C GLN A 138 7.30 -11.39 -22.55
N ARG A 139 8.34 -10.66 -23.01
CA ARG A 139 8.99 -10.92 -24.32
C ARG A 139 9.67 -12.28 -24.39
N LYS A 140 10.29 -12.75 -23.30
CA LYS A 140 10.90 -14.10 -23.24
C LYS A 140 9.84 -15.20 -23.28
N LYS A 141 8.68 -15.02 -22.61
CA LYS A 141 7.55 -15.98 -22.67
C LYS A 141 6.91 -16.04 -24.06
N ALA A 142 6.74 -14.90 -24.73
CA ALA A 142 6.19 -14.83 -26.08
C ALA A 142 7.10 -15.50 -27.13
N LYS A 143 8.43 -15.33 -27.01
CA LYS A 143 9.41 -16.00 -27.91
C LYS A 143 9.47 -17.51 -27.70
N LYS A 144 9.31 -18.00 -26.45
CA LYS A 144 9.26 -19.45 -26.16
C LYS A 144 7.98 -20.10 -26.68
N GLY A 145 6.86 -19.38 -26.64
CA GLY A 145 5.57 -19.86 -27.15
C GLY A 145 5.54 -20.03 -28.68
N LYS A 146 6.25 -19.15 -29.41
CA LYS A 146 6.34 -19.25 -30.89
C LYS A 146 7.24 -20.42 -31.38
N LYS A 147 8.31 -20.78 -30.63
CA LYS A 147 9.20 -21.90 -30.99
C LYS A 147 8.58 -23.29 -30.77
N ARG A 148 7.49 -23.39 -29.99
CA ARG A 148 6.78 -24.67 -29.75
C ARG A 148 5.69 -24.98 -30.78
N LYS A 149 5.27 -24.01 -31.62
CA LYS A 149 4.22 -24.19 -32.65
C LYS A 149 4.76 -24.51 -34.05
N THR A 150 6.08 -24.62 -34.23
CA THR A 150 6.75 -24.89 -35.48
C THR A 150 7.57 -26.20 -35.48
N ARG A 151 7.12 -27.19 -34.69
CA ARG A 151 7.60 -28.58 -34.78
C ARG A 151 6.43 -29.54 -34.88
#